data_800652fc4ba3e4d13c6e344b286e5196
#
_entry.id   800652fc4ba3e4d13c6e344b286e5196
#
_cell.length_a   1.000
_cell.length_b   1.000
_cell.length_c   1.000
_cell.angle_alpha   90.00
_cell.angle_beta   90.00
_cell.angle_gamma   90.00
#
_symmetry.space_group_name_H-M   'P 1'
#
loop_
_entity.id
_entity.type
_entity.pdbx_description
1 polymer ?
#
loop_
_entity_poly.entity_id
_entity_poly.type
_entity_poly.pdbx_seq_one_letter_code
_entity_poly.pdbx_strand_id
1 'polypeptide(L)'
;MKLTNRSKVVSNKEMTLAEKIYLPAIFTGMGITFKHAVRTVIKGAPAVYSYPEVQKPRTTIWRGQHVLKRDEEGRERCTACGLCAVACPAEAITMTAAERTKDEKGLYREEKYASVYEINMLRCIFCGMCEEACPKSAIYLTDRLVDVETNRGSFIYGKDKLVEKINERIDITTRQSEKQKNAVK
;
A
#
# COMPACT_ATOMS: atom_id res chain seq x y z
N MET A 1 0.60 -22.38 -7.34
CA MET A 1 -0.09 -21.10 -7.58
C MET A 1 -1.21 -21.34 -8.57
N LYS A 2 -2.49 -21.38 -8.15
CA LYS A 2 -3.63 -21.51 -9.08
C LYS A 2 -3.88 -20.15 -9.69
N LEU A 3 -3.52 -19.99 -10.95
CA LEU A 3 -3.91 -18.81 -11.73
C LEU A 3 -5.44 -18.79 -11.78
N THR A 4 -6.07 -17.80 -11.18
CA THR A 4 -7.50 -17.56 -11.32
C THR A 4 -7.76 -17.20 -12.77
N ASN A 5 -8.38 -18.11 -13.51
CA ASN A 5 -8.73 -17.90 -14.91
C ASN A 5 -9.91 -16.90 -14.99
N ARG A 6 -9.59 -15.61 -14.86
CA ARG A 6 -10.54 -14.50 -15.04
C ARG A 6 -10.63 -14.06 -16.51
N SER A 7 -9.91 -14.73 -17.40
CA SER A 7 -9.98 -14.44 -18.82
C SER A 7 -11.33 -14.87 -19.35
N LYS A 8 -12.08 -13.93 -19.90
CA LYS A 8 -13.31 -14.21 -20.64
C LYS A 8 -12.94 -14.53 -22.08
N VAL A 9 -13.26 -15.72 -22.54
CA VAL A 9 -13.10 -16.05 -23.96
C VAL A 9 -14.12 -15.23 -24.75
N VAL A 10 -13.60 -14.30 -25.56
CA VAL A 10 -14.44 -13.53 -26.49
C VAL A 10 -14.61 -14.37 -27.75
N SER A 11 -15.85 -14.79 -28.05
CA SER A 11 -16.18 -15.47 -29.29
C SER A 11 -16.72 -14.46 -30.30
N ASN A 12 -16.20 -14.51 -31.53
CA ASN A 12 -16.74 -13.73 -32.67
C ASN A 12 -18.00 -14.37 -33.25
N LYS A 13 -18.91 -14.84 -32.39
CA LYS A 13 -20.20 -15.40 -32.84
C LYS A 13 -21.04 -14.30 -33.41
N GLU A 14 -21.72 -14.59 -34.54
CA GLU A 14 -22.68 -13.65 -35.12
C GLU A 14 -23.78 -13.29 -34.13
N MET A 15 -24.11 -11.99 -34.08
CA MET A 15 -25.12 -11.48 -33.16
C MET A 15 -26.52 -12.00 -33.59
N THR A 16 -27.28 -12.45 -32.61
CA THR A 16 -28.68 -12.79 -32.78
C THR A 16 -29.54 -11.55 -33.11
N LEU A 17 -30.73 -11.73 -33.65
CA LEU A 17 -31.67 -10.62 -33.94
C LEU A 17 -31.96 -9.77 -32.70
N ALA A 18 -32.11 -10.41 -31.53
CA ALA A 18 -32.32 -9.72 -30.25
C ALA A 18 -31.12 -8.86 -29.83
N GLU A 19 -29.88 -9.32 -30.07
CA GLU A 19 -28.68 -8.56 -29.82
C GLU A 19 -28.50 -7.40 -30.80
N LYS A 20 -28.91 -7.55 -32.06
CA LYS A 20 -28.89 -6.47 -33.06
C LYS A 20 -29.87 -5.34 -32.75
N ILE A 21 -31.01 -5.64 -32.11
CA ILE A 21 -32.03 -4.64 -31.73
C ILE A 21 -31.62 -3.83 -30.52
N TYR A 22 -30.62 -4.28 -29.72
CA TYR A 22 -30.10 -3.64 -28.48
C TYR A 22 -31.13 -3.41 -27.36
N LEU A 23 -32.44 -3.49 -27.61
CA LEU A 23 -33.49 -3.25 -26.61
C LEU A 23 -33.39 -4.15 -25.39
N PRO A 24 -33.16 -5.48 -25.52
CA PRO A 24 -32.99 -6.35 -24.34
C PRO A 24 -31.80 -5.95 -23.46
N ALA A 25 -30.71 -5.50 -24.08
CA ALA A 25 -29.52 -5.05 -23.36
C ALA A 25 -29.79 -3.75 -22.59
N ILE A 26 -30.54 -2.82 -23.18
CA ILE A 26 -30.96 -1.57 -22.52
C ILE A 26 -31.86 -1.88 -21.31
N PHE A 27 -32.87 -2.73 -21.45
CA PHE A 27 -33.74 -3.10 -20.33
C PHE A 27 -32.99 -3.83 -19.22
N THR A 28 -32.02 -4.68 -19.55
CA THR A 28 -31.16 -5.34 -18.57
C THR A 28 -30.32 -4.31 -17.82
N GLY A 29 -29.71 -3.36 -18.53
CA GLY A 29 -28.94 -2.26 -17.91
C GLY A 29 -29.79 -1.38 -17.00
N MET A 30 -31.00 -1.02 -17.45
CA MET A 30 -31.96 -0.27 -16.62
C MET A 30 -32.38 -1.06 -15.37
N GLY A 31 -32.60 -2.36 -15.49
CA GLY A 31 -32.91 -3.22 -14.33
C GLY A 31 -31.80 -3.26 -13.31
N ILE A 32 -30.54 -3.28 -13.75
CA ILE A 32 -29.36 -3.23 -12.85
C ILE A 32 -29.30 -1.88 -12.11
N THR A 33 -29.44 -0.77 -12.82
CA THR A 33 -29.42 0.58 -12.20
C THR A 33 -30.59 0.79 -11.25
N PHE A 34 -31.79 0.34 -11.63
CA PHE A 34 -32.98 0.37 -10.77
C PHE A 34 -32.78 -0.44 -9.49
N LYS A 35 -32.20 -1.65 -9.59
CA LYS A 35 -31.87 -2.47 -8.43
C LYS A 35 -30.88 -1.73 -7.48
N HIS A 36 -29.89 -1.03 -8.04
CA HIS A 36 -28.97 -0.21 -7.23
C HIS A 36 -29.70 0.96 -6.55
N ALA A 37 -30.56 1.68 -7.26
CA ALA A 37 -31.36 2.77 -6.71
C ALA A 37 -32.23 2.30 -5.54
N VAL A 38 -33.00 1.24 -5.74
CA VAL A 38 -33.85 0.64 -4.69
C VAL A 38 -33.03 0.19 -3.50
N ARG A 39 -31.87 -0.44 -3.72
CA ARG A 39 -30.96 -0.85 -2.62
C ARG A 39 -30.46 0.34 -1.83
N THR A 40 -30.10 1.43 -2.50
CA THR A 40 -29.63 2.65 -1.83
C THR A 40 -30.72 3.30 -0.98
N VAL A 41 -31.93 3.38 -1.51
CA VAL A 41 -33.09 3.95 -0.78
C VAL A 41 -33.47 3.09 0.43
N ILE A 42 -33.59 1.77 0.24
CA ILE A 42 -34.03 0.85 1.32
C ILE A 42 -32.94 0.67 2.39
N LYS A 43 -31.67 0.55 2.00
CA LYS A 43 -30.57 0.31 2.95
C LYS A 43 -30.02 1.60 3.55
N GLY A 44 -30.39 2.77 3.04
CA GLY A 44 -29.90 4.07 3.51
C GLY A 44 -28.36 4.20 3.49
N ALA A 45 -27.67 3.32 2.73
CA ALA A 45 -26.22 3.32 2.66
C ALA A 45 -25.79 4.32 1.57
N PRO A 46 -25.23 5.48 1.94
CA PRO A 46 -24.73 6.43 0.97
C PRO A 46 -23.60 5.78 0.17
N ALA A 47 -23.68 5.86 -1.16
CA ALA A 47 -22.60 5.42 -2.04
C ALA A 47 -21.39 6.37 -2.00
N VAL A 48 -21.53 7.51 -1.31
CA VAL A 48 -20.58 8.62 -1.31
C VAL A 48 -20.22 9.00 0.12
N TYR A 49 -18.94 9.27 0.35
CA TYR A 49 -18.43 9.85 1.59
C TYR A 49 -18.35 11.36 1.44
N SER A 50 -18.90 12.11 2.41
CA SER A 50 -18.85 13.59 2.43
C SER A 50 -17.47 14.02 2.93
N TYR A 51 -16.47 13.99 2.05
CA TYR A 51 -15.17 14.55 2.37
C TYR A 51 -15.23 16.09 2.41
N PRO A 52 -14.61 16.81 3.37
CA PRO A 52 -13.66 16.30 4.39
C PRO A 52 -14.30 15.84 5.71
N GLU A 53 -15.61 15.99 5.92
CA GLU A 53 -16.29 15.73 7.20
C GLU A 53 -16.22 14.24 7.56
N VAL A 54 -16.38 13.38 6.56
CA VAL A 54 -16.28 11.92 6.73
C VAL A 54 -15.21 11.37 5.81
N GLN A 55 -14.14 10.84 6.40
CA GLN A 55 -13.10 10.16 5.63
C GLN A 55 -13.47 8.70 5.42
N LYS A 56 -13.24 8.21 4.19
CA LYS A 56 -13.40 6.79 3.90
C LYS A 56 -12.48 5.95 4.77
N PRO A 57 -13.00 4.93 5.49
CA PRO A 57 -12.14 4.04 6.27
C PRO A 57 -11.17 3.31 5.35
N ARG A 58 -9.89 3.33 5.71
CA ARG A 58 -8.83 2.65 4.97
C ARG A 58 -8.71 1.22 5.46
N THR A 59 -8.46 0.33 4.54
CA THR A 59 -8.21 -1.07 4.87
C THR A 59 -6.78 -1.25 5.37
N THR A 60 -6.54 -2.28 6.15
CA THR A 60 -5.22 -2.64 6.68
C THR A 60 -4.19 -2.99 5.59
N ILE A 61 -4.68 -3.35 4.39
CA ILE A 61 -3.83 -3.62 3.21
C ILE A 61 -3.55 -2.37 2.37
N TRP A 62 -3.98 -1.19 2.82
CA TRP A 62 -3.71 0.07 2.14
C TRP A 62 -2.20 0.33 2.03
N ARG A 63 -1.76 0.80 0.88
CA ARG A 63 -0.37 1.13 0.60
C ARG A 63 -0.17 2.64 0.68
N GLY A 64 -0.02 3.17 1.90
CA GLY A 64 0.26 4.58 2.14
C GLY A 64 1.71 4.85 2.52
N GLN A 65 1.94 5.81 3.40
CA GLN A 65 3.26 6.25 3.81
C GLN A 65 4.12 5.10 4.36
N HIS A 66 5.38 5.08 3.98
CA HIS A 66 6.35 4.11 4.46
C HIS A 66 6.72 4.35 5.92
N VAL A 67 7.06 3.26 6.60
CA VAL A 67 7.62 3.28 7.95
C VAL A 67 8.79 2.30 8.03
N LEU A 68 9.87 2.73 8.70
CA LEU A 68 10.99 1.87 9.09
C LEU A 68 10.73 1.36 10.50
N LYS A 69 10.62 0.06 10.64
CA LYS A 69 10.28 -0.61 11.90
C LYS A 69 11.48 -0.73 12.84
N ARG A 70 11.16 -0.65 14.11
CA ARG A 70 12.07 -1.04 15.20
C ARG A 70 11.75 -2.47 15.66
N ASP A 71 12.71 -3.10 16.30
CA ASP A 71 12.50 -4.39 16.98
C ASP A 71 11.80 -4.18 18.36
N GLU A 72 11.58 -5.26 19.09
CA GLU A 72 10.94 -5.22 20.40
C GLU A 72 11.76 -4.43 21.43
N GLU A 73 13.08 -4.36 21.23
CA GLU A 73 14.02 -3.63 22.07
C GLU A 73 14.17 -2.16 21.65
N GLY A 74 13.44 -1.70 20.65
CA GLY A 74 13.46 -0.32 20.14
C GLY A 74 14.58 -0.02 19.17
N ARG A 75 15.37 -1.03 18.72
CA ARG A 75 16.47 -0.87 17.76
C ARG A 75 15.97 -0.89 16.32
N GLU A 76 16.60 -0.15 15.43
CA GLU A 76 16.27 -0.16 14.01
C GLU A 76 16.62 -1.52 13.38
N ARG A 77 15.69 -2.06 12.57
CA ARG A 77 15.86 -3.35 11.88
C ARG A 77 16.64 -3.23 10.58
N CYS A 78 16.75 -2.04 10.00
CA CYS A 78 17.35 -1.82 8.70
C CYS A 78 18.86 -2.04 8.73
N THR A 79 19.37 -2.92 7.86
CA THR A 79 20.80 -3.25 7.70
C THR A 79 21.43 -2.60 6.50
N ALA A 80 20.76 -1.66 5.83
CA ALA A 80 21.23 -1.03 4.60
C ALA A 80 21.71 -2.02 3.52
N CYS A 81 20.97 -3.12 3.32
CA CYS A 81 21.32 -4.14 2.32
C CYS A 81 21.09 -3.69 0.88
N GLY A 82 20.33 -2.61 0.62
CA GLY A 82 20.07 -2.07 -0.70
C GLY A 82 18.96 -2.75 -1.50
N LEU A 83 18.43 -3.89 -1.07
CA LEU A 83 17.46 -4.66 -1.85
C LEU A 83 16.16 -3.90 -2.13
N CYS A 84 15.70 -3.09 -1.19
CA CYS A 84 14.51 -2.24 -1.39
C CYS A 84 14.74 -1.14 -2.43
N ALA A 85 15.96 -0.60 -2.54
CA ALA A 85 16.30 0.38 -3.56
C ALA A 85 16.37 -0.26 -4.95
N VAL A 86 17.00 -1.44 -5.05
CA VAL A 86 17.08 -2.21 -6.31
C VAL A 86 15.70 -2.67 -6.79
N ALA A 87 14.82 -3.07 -5.86
CA ALA A 87 13.46 -3.50 -6.20
C ALA A 87 12.51 -2.33 -6.53
N CYS A 88 12.93 -1.09 -6.33
CA CYS A 88 12.08 0.08 -6.56
C CYS A 88 12.02 0.44 -8.05
N PRO A 89 10.88 0.28 -8.74
CA PRO A 89 10.77 0.59 -10.17
C PRO A 89 10.86 2.09 -10.47
N ALA A 90 10.61 2.93 -9.45
CA ALA A 90 10.64 4.39 -9.58
C ALA A 90 11.96 5.01 -9.07
N GLU A 91 12.94 4.19 -8.67
CA GLU A 91 14.22 4.65 -8.12
C GLU A 91 14.05 5.75 -7.04
N ALA A 92 13.04 5.56 -6.20
CA ALA A 92 12.64 6.56 -5.20
C ALA A 92 13.41 6.44 -3.89
N ILE A 93 14.19 5.37 -3.69
CA ILE A 93 14.86 5.05 -2.42
C ILE A 93 16.37 5.26 -2.56
N THR A 94 16.93 6.06 -1.69
CA THR A 94 18.37 6.31 -1.58
C THR A 94 18.82 5.95 -0.17
N MET A 95 19.97 5.29 -0.04
CA MET A 95 20.52 4.94 1.26
C MET A 95 22.04 4.95 1.26
N THR A 96 22.60 5.27 2.43
CA THR A 96 24.04 5.16 2.71
C THR A 96 24.20 4.23 3.90
N ALA A 97 25.08 3.25 3.76
CA ALA A 97 25.40 2.32 4.82
C ALA A 97 26.53 2.86 5.70
N ALA A 98 26.47 2.56 6.98
CA ALA A 98 27.56 2.77 7.93
C ALA A 98 27.67 1.58 8.88
N GLU A 99 28.79 1.49 9.59
CA GLU A 99 29.03 0.52 10.66
C GLU A 99 28.79 1.18 12.01
N ARG A 100 28.05 0.52 12.89
CA ARG A 100 27.78 1.04 14.23
C ARG A 100 29.00 0.96 15.13
N THR A 101 29.14 1.94 16.00
CA THR A 101 30.09 1.93 17.11
C THR A 101 29.61 1.04 18.26
N LYS A 102 30.48 0.72 19.21
CA LYS A 102 30.11 -0.10 20.39
C LYS A 102 29.01 0.54 21.23
N ASP A 103 28.97 1.87 21.27
CA ASP A 103 28.00 2.65 22.05
C ASP A 103 26.60 2.69 21.40
N GLU A 104 26.51 2.45 20.09
CA GLU A 104 25.26 2.47 19.31
C GLU A 104 24.51 1.13 19.30
N LYS A 105 24.95 0.13 20.07
CA LYS A 105 24.29 -1.20 20.15
C LYS A 105 22.82 -1.12 20.56
N GLY A 106 22.44 -0.12 21.32
CA GLY A 106 21.06 0.13 21.73
C GLY A 106 20.18 0.76 20.65
N LEU A 107 20.78 1.34 19.60
CA LEU A 107 20.04 2.03 18.53
C LEU A 107 19.82 1.15 17.30
N TYR A 108 20.83 0.34 16.95
CA TYR A 108 20.83 -0.48 15.75
C TYR A 108 20.98 -1.96 16.08
N ARG A 109 20.16 -2.78 15.46
CA ARG A 109 20.14 -4.22 15.69
C ARG A 109 21.42 -4.91 15.19
N GLU A 110 21.88 -4.55 14.00
CA GLU A 110 23.02 -5.17 13.31
C GLU A 110 24.22 -4.22 13.31
N GLU A 111 25.41 -4.73 13.02
CA GLU A 111 26.63 -3.91 12.92
C GLU A 111 26.56 -2.92 11.77
N LYS A 112 26.05 -3.38 10.63
CA LYS A 112 25.80 -2.54 9.47
C LYS A 112 24.37 -1.96 9.54
N TYR A 113 24.25 -0.64 9.40
CA TYR A 113 22.96 0.06 9.42
C TYR A 113 22.88 1.15 8.35
N ALA A 114 21.71 1.69 8.11
CA ALA A 114 21.52 2.83 7.24
C ALA A 114 21.77 4.14 8.01
N SER A 115 22.88 4.80 7.74
CA SER A 115 23.15 6.15 8.28
C SER A 115 22.23 7.17 7.66
N VAL A 116 22.06 7.10 6.34
CA VAL A 116 21.07 7.88 5.58
C VAL A 116 20.10 6.90 4.92
N TYR A 117 18.84 7.18 5.04
CA TYR A 117 17.76 6.47 4.35
C TYR A 117 16.72 7.49 3.93
N GLU A 118 16.51 7.64 2.65
CA GLU A 118 15.61 8.64 2.09
C GLU A 118 14.67 8.02 1.07
N ILE A 119 13.41 8.44 1.10
CA ILE A 119 12.41 8.10 0.08
C ILE A 119 11.86 9.39 -0.52
N ASN A 120 11.99 9.52 -1.83
CA ASN A 120 11.33 10.60 -2.56
C ASN A 120 9.86 10.25 -2.79
N MET A 121 8.96 10.85 -1.99
CA MET A 121 7.52 10.58 -2.03
C MET A 121 6.86 11.06 -3.32
N LEU A 122 7.45 12.01 -4.05
CA LEU A 122 6.95 12.44 -5.36
C LEU A 122 7.28 11.45 -6.49
N ARG A 123 8.34 10.65 -6.33
CA ARG A 123 8.68 9.59 -7.29
C ARG A 123 7.99 8.26 -6.92
N CYS A 124 7.73 8.04 -5.64
CA CYS A 124 7.17 6.79 -5.15
C CYS A 124 5.78 6.55 -5.72
N ILE A 125 5.55 5.35 -6.27
CA ILE A 125 4.25 4.91 -6.80
C ILE A 125 3.48 4.01 -5.81
N PHE A 126 3.97 3.86 -4.59
CA PHE A 126 3.35 3.06 -3.52
C PHE A 126 3.04 1.61 -3.93
N CYS A 127 3.86 1.00 -4.78
CA CYS A 127 3.67 -0.37 -5.28
C CYS A 127 3.86 -1.47 -4.22
N GLY A 128 4.69 -1.21 -3.19
CA GLY A 128 4.97 -2.15 -2.09
C GLY A 128 6.11 -3.13 -2.37
N MET A 129 6.79 -3.06 -3.52
CA MET A 129 7.91 -3.96 -3.83
C MET A 129 9.07 -3.84 -2.84
N CYS A 130 9.31 -2.65 -2.28
CA CYS A 130 10.32 -2.44 -1.24
C CYS A 130 10.01 -3.22 0.06
N GLU A 131 8.72 -3.35 0.41
CA GLU A 131 8.27 -4.15 1.55
C GLU A 131 8.47 -5.64 1.30
N GLU A 132 8.18 -6.11 0.07
CA GLU A 132 8.34 -7.51 -0.30
C GLU A 132 9.81 -7.92 -0.43
N ALA A 133 10.66 -7.03 -0.93
CA ALA A 133 12.09 -7.27 -1.12
C ALA A 133 12.91 -7.22 0.17
N CYS A 134 12.35 -6.72 1.28
CA CYS A 134 13.11 -6.54 2.51
C CYS A 134 13.26 -7.84 3.32
N PRO A 135 14.46 -8.46 3.40
CA PRO A 135 14.67 -9.70 4.13
C PRO A 135 14.60 -9.55 5.66
N LYS A 136 14.80 -8.32 6.14
CA LYS A 136 14.77 -8.00 7.59
C LYS A 136 13.40 -7.50 8.05
N SER A 137 12.43 -7.42 7.15
CA SER A 137 11.11 -6.87 7.43
C SER A 137 11.23 -5.51 8.14
N ALA A 138 12.08 -4.65 7.59
CA ALA A 138 12.39 -3.36 8.17
C ALA A 138 11.51 -2.23 7.63
N ILE A 139 11.03 -2.34 6.38
CA ILE A 139 10.19 -1.33 5.75
C ILE A 139 8.79 -1.88 5.49
N TYR A 140 7.78 -1.06 5.79
CA TYR A 140 6.35 -1.36 5.58
C TYR A 140 5.62 -0.14 5.05
N LEU A 141 4.56 -0.38 4.29
CA LEU A 141 3.60 0.64 3.92
C LEU A 141 2.44 0.65 4.94
N THR A 142 2.06 1.83 5.38
CA THR A 142 1.02 2.02 6.40
C THR A 142 -0.29 2.50 5.77
N ASP A 143 -1.30 2.71 6.59
CA ASP A 143 -2.57 3.35 6.21
C ASP A 143 -2.51 4.88 6.27
N ARG A 144 -1.35 5.45 6.66
CA ARG A 144 -1.13 6.89 6.72
C ARG A 144 -1.03 7.48 5.31
N LEU A 145 -1.54 8.69 5.15
CA LEU A 145 -1.32 9.48 3.93
C LEU A 145 -0.01 10.25 4.04
N VAL A 146 0.55 10.59 2.90
CA VAL A 146 1.67 11.54 2.82
C VAL A 146 1.13 12.92 3.10
N ASP A 147 1.80 13.67 3.94
CA ASP A 147 1.41 15.04 4.27
C ASP A 147 1.50 15.95 3.04
N VAL A 148 0.62 16.92 2.96
CA VAL A 148 0.62 17.91 1.90
C VAL A 148 1.62 19.02 2.25
N GLU A 149 2.56 19.24 1.36
CA GLU A 149 3.63 20.21 1.54
C GLU A 149 3.68 21.17 0.34
N THR A 150 4.13 22.39 0.57
CA THR A 150 4.27 23.40 -0.48
C THR A 150 5.63 23.35 -1.16
N ASN A 151 6.64 22.80 -0.48
CA ASN A 151 8.01 22.72 -0.98
C ASN A 151 8.33 21.29 -1.44
N ARG A 152 8.93 21.19 -2.61
CA ARG A 152 9.35 19.91 -3.21
C ARG A 152 10.38 19.14 -2.36
N GLY A 153 11.28 19.86 -1.69
CA GLY A 153 12.29 19.25 -0.83
C GLY A 153 11.68 18.53 0.39
N SER A 154 10.54 19.00 0.89
CA SER A 154 9.85 18.40 2.05
C SER A 154 9.29 17.01 1.77
N PHE A 155 9.16 16.62 0.49
CA PHE A 155 8.74 15.28 0.07
C PHE A 155 9.89 14.25 0.02
N ILE A 156 11.12 14.66 0.32
CA ILE A 156 12.21 13.72 0.56
C ILE A 156 12.13 13.35 2.04
N TYR A 157 11.59 12.16 2.31
CA TYR A 157 11.42 11.68 3.67
C TYR A 157 12.67 10.95 4.14
N GLY A 158 13.35 11.54 5.10
CA GLY A 158 14.49 10.97 5.79
C GLY A 158 14.08 10.04 6.94
N LYS A 159 15.05 9.57 7.69
CA LYS A 159 14.85 8.70 8.86
C LYS A 159 14.01 9.37 9.95
N ASP A 160 14.05 10.69 10.07
CA ASP A 160 13.25 11.51 10.98
C ASP A 160 11.75 11.30 10.81
N LYS A 161 11.28 11.20 9.56
CA LYS A 161 9.87 10.96 9.21
C LYS A 161 9.53 9.47 9.01
N LEU A 162 10.51 8.64 8.67
CA LEU A 162 10.30 7.24 8.31
C LEU A 162 10.42 6.28 9.49
N VAL A 163 11.29 6.56 10.47
CA VAL A 163 11.50 5.63 11.58
C VAL A 163 10.32 5.66 12.54
N GLU A 164 9.83 4.47 12.89
CA GLU A 164 8.71 4.30 13.82
C GLU A 164 9.05 4.91 15.18
N LYS A 165 8.12 5.70 15.73
CA LYS A 165 8.25 6.22 17.08
C LYS A 165 7.99 5.10 18.08
N ILE A 166 8.74 5.08 19.18
CA ILE A 166 8.68 4.04 20.22
C ILE A 166 7.25 3.91 20.78
N ASN A 167 6.53 5.04 20.88
CA ASN A 167 5.19 5.11 21.46
C ASN A 167 4.05 4.83 20.48
N GLU A 168 4.34 4.77 19.18
CA GLU A 168 3.34 4.57 18.10
C GLU A 168 3.69 3.31 17.29
N ARG A 169 3.84 2.17 17.95
CA ARG A 169 4.15 0.92 17.26
C ARG A 169 2.97 0.46 16.42
N ILE A 170 3.24 0.14 15.18
CA ILE A 170 2.25 -0.44 14.26
C ILE A 170 2.32 -1.96 14.37
N ASP A 171 1.22 -2.60 14.72
CA ASP A 171 1.13 -4.06 14.75
C ASP A 171 1.18 -4.63 13.33
N ILE A 172 2.29 -5.28 13.01
CA ILE A 172 2.54 -5.88 11.69
C ILE A 172 1.87 -7.26 11.59
N THR A 173 1.76 -7.97 12.70
CA THR A 173 1.28 -9.37 12.72
C THR A 173 -0.13 -9.47 12.17
N THR A 174 -1.01 -8.58 12.60
CA THR A 174 -2.39 -8.48 12.10
C THR A 174 -2.41 -8.17 10.62
N ARG A 175 -1.57 -7.23 10.16
CA ARG A 175 -1.51 -6.80 8.77
C ARG A 175 -0.97 -7.89 7.83
N GLN A 176 0.07 -8.61 8.23
CA GLN A 176 0.60 -9.75 7.45
C GLN A 176 -0.40 -10.90 7.37
N SER A 177 -1.10 -11.21 8.46
CA SER A 177 -2.14 -12.26 8.46
C SER A 177 -3.31 -11.91 7.54
N GLU A 178 -3.71 -10.65 7.48
CA GLU A 178 -4.76 -10.18 6.56
C GLU A 178 -4.31 -10.15 5.10
N LYS A 179 -3.07 -9.74 4.81
CA LYS A 179 -2.49 -9.84 3.46
C LYS A 179 -2.47 -11.31 2.98
N GLN A 180 -2.08 -12.24 3.83
CA GLN A 180 -2.07 -13.67 3.50
C GLN A 180 -3.48 -14.21 3.26
N LYS A 181 -4.47 -13.87 4.10
CA LYS A 181 -5.87 -14.29 3.93
C LYS A 181 -6.49 -13.77 2.64
N ASN A 182 -6.12 -12.56 2.21
CA ASN A 182 -6.64 -11.94 0.99
C ASN A 182 -5.91 -12.41 -0.28
N ALA A 183 -4.70 -12.90 -0.16
CA ALA A 183 -3.95 -13.50 -1.28
C ALA A 183 -4.44 -14.93 -1.63
N VAL A 184 -5.15 -15.60 -0.70
CA VAL A 184 -5.67 -16.97 -0.87
C VAL A 184 -7.12 -16.97 -1.40
N LYS A 185 -7.82 -15.84 -1.40
CA LYS A 185 -9.14 -15.66 -2.03
C LYS A 185 -9.02 -15.18 -3.46
#